data_f954431dc7645392b39426ca96071a7c
#
_entry.id   f954431dc7645392b39426ca96071a7c
#
_cell.length_a   1.000
_cell.length_b   1.000
_cell.length_c   1.000
_cell.angle_alpha   90.00
_cell.angle_beta   90.00
_cell.angle_gamma   90.00
#
_symmetry.space_group_name_H-M   'P 1'
#
loop_
_entity.id
_entity.type
_entity.pdbx_description
1 polymer ?
#
loop_
_entity_poly.entity_id
_entity_poly.type
_entity_poly.pdbx_seq_one_letter_code
_entity_poly.pdbx_strand_id
1 'polypeptide(L)'
;MTDEKKKEFTRRLSQCNSSEMIVIQYDIFFTYLDDALAAFETGGEPFKQAIRHADAVLKRLQDSLNFKYELAGQLYPLYNYSRRQLALAQATHKKKPISNASNVMKKLYDAFSQIAAEDTSEPVMHNTQTVYAGYTYGKNSLNEETFDGSASNRGFLA
;
A
#
# COMPACT_ATOMS: atom_id res chain seq x y z
N MET A 1 8.22 0.24 -13.02
CA MET A 1 8.66 0.90 -11.75
C MET A 1 10.05 0.44 -11.39
N THR A 2 10.99 1.37 -11.18
CA THR A 2 12.38 1.09 -10.79
C THR A 2 12.47 0.67 -9.32
N ASP A 3 13.56 0.00 -8.95
CA ASP A 3 13.77 -0.45 -7.55
C ASP A 3 13.97 0.75 -6.60
N GLU A 4 14.52 1.86 -7.09
CA GLU A 4 14.64 3.11 -6.33
C GLU A 4 13.26 3.68 -5.98
N LYS A 5 12.34 3.76 -6.94
CA LYS A 5 10.95 4.17 -6.69
C LYS A 5 10.23 3.25 -5.71
N LYS A 6 10.45 1.93 -5.80
CA LYS A 6 9.88 0.98 -4.84
C LYS A 6 10.38 1.24 -3.42
N LYS A 7 11.69 1.48 -3.24
CA LYS A 7 12.28 1.82 -1.94
C LYS A 7 11.72 3.13 -1.40
N GLU A 8 11.56 4.14 -2.25
CA GLU A 8 10.96 5.42 -1.87
C GLU A 8 9.52 5.24 -1.38
N PHE A 9 8.67 4.53 -2.14
CA PHE A 9 7.30 4.26 -1.73
C PHE A 9 7.23 3.43 -0.44
N THR A 10 8.09 2.44 -0.27
CA THR A 10 8.18 1.67 0.98
C THR A 10 8.50 2.56 2.17
N ARG A 11 9.47 3.48 2.03
CA ARG A 11 9.80 4.46 3.07
C ARG A 11 8.64 5.38 3.38
N ARG A 12 7.97 5.94 2.36
CA ARG A 12 6.80 6.80 2.56
C ARG A 12 5.66 6.07 3.27
N LEU A 13 5.36 4.83 2.86
CA LEU A 13 4.32 4.00 3.49
C LEU A 13 4.61 3.66 4.95
N SER A 14 5.90 3.54 5.33
CA SER A 14 6.26 3.26 6.73
C SER A 14 6.09 4.44 7.69
N GLN A 15 5.92 5.65 7.17
CA GLN A 15 5.87 6.90 7.93
C GLN A 15 4.55 7.66 7.79
N CYS A 16 3.63 7.20 6.95
CA CYS A 16 2.41 7.91 6.60
C CYS A 16 1.26 7.65 7.58
N ASN A 17 0.36 8.63 7.70
CA ASN A 17 -0.95 8.44 8.29
C ASN A 17 -1.94 7.81 7.28
N SER A 18 -3.19 7.59 7.71
CA SER A 18 -4.20 6.93 6.87
C SER A 18 -4.54 7.71 5.59
N SER A 19 -4.60 9.03 5.67
CA SER A 19 -4.92 9.89 4.53
C SER A 19 -3.76 9.95 3.54
N GLU A 20 -2.54 10.08 4.03
CA GLU A 20 -1.32 10.03 3.21
C GLU A 20 -1.14 8.67 2.53
N MET A 21 -1.53 7.56 3.20
CA MET A 21 -1.47 6.22 2.62
C MET A 21 -2.32 6.11 1.35
N ILE A 22 -3.50 6.74 1.33
CA ILE A 22 -4.36 6.77 0.14
C ILE A 22 -3.67 7.54 -0.99
N VAL A 23 -3.10 8.72 -0.70
CA VAL A 23 -2.38 9.54 -1.68
C VAL A 23 -1.18 8.78 -2.26
N ILE A 24 -0.41 8.08 -1.42
CA ILE A 24 0.72 7.26 -1.88
C ILE A 24 0.25 6.14 -2.81
N GLN A 25 -0.89 5.52 -2.56
CA GLN A 25 -1.45 4.51 -3.46
C GLN A 25 -1.81 5.11 -4.84
N TYR A 26 -2.33 6.33 -4.89
CA TYR A 26 -2.53 7.03 -6.17
C TYR A 26 -1.19 7.33 -6.88
N ASP A 27 -0.15 7.76 -6.15
CA ASP A 27 1.18 7.98 -6.72
C ASP A 27 1.75 6.69 -7.35
N ILE A 28 1.57 5.55 -6.68
CA ILE A 28 1.97 4.24 -7.19
C ILE A 28 1.16 3.88 -8.45
N PHE A 29 -0.15 4.14 -8.43
CA PHE A 29 -1.02 3.92 -9.60
C PHE A 29 -0.54 4.73 -10.81
N PHE A 30 -0.31 6.04 -10.66
CA PHE A 30 0.17 6.89 -11.75
C PHE A 30 1.54 6.46 -12.25
N THR A 31 2.45 6.04 -11.36
CA THR A 31 3.74 5.49 -11.76
C THR A 31 3.59 4.27 -12.67
N TYR A 32 2.65 3.36 -12.39
CA TYR A 32 2.40 2.23 -13.27
C TYR A 32 1.70 2.62 -14.57
N LEU A 33 0.88 3.67 -14.58
CA LEU A 33 0.34 4.22 -15.84
C LEU A 33 1.44 4.81 -16.72
N ASP A 34 2.41 5.51 -16.13
CA ASP A 34 3.56 6.04 -16.86
C ASP A 34 4.41 4.90 -17.44
N ASP A 35 4.65 3.83 -16.67
CA ASP A 35 5.31 2.62 -17.16
C ASP A 35 4.54 1.99 -18.34
N ALA A 36 3.21 1.94 -18.26
CA ALA A 36 2.36 1.42 -19.34
C ALA A 36 2.45 2.29 -20.60
N LEU A 37 2.43 3.61 -20.45
CA LEU A 37 2.56 4.55 -21.57
C LEU A 37 3.96 4.48 -22.20
N ALA A 38 5.02 4.34 -21.39
CA ALA A 38 6.38 4.16 -21.88
C ALA A 38 6.56 2.85 -22.67
N ALA A 39 5.89 1.77 -22.24
CA ALA A 39 5.91 0.48 -22.94
C ALA A 39 4.86 0.35 -24.04
N PHE A 40 4.06 1.39 -24.30
CA PHE A 40 2.90 1.30 -25.21
C PHE A 40 3.32 0.97 -26.64
N GLU A 41 4.33 1.65 -27.18
CA GLU A 41 4.75 1.48 -28.58
C GLU A 41 5.41 0.10 -28.80
N THR A 42 6.14 -0.42 -27.83
CA THR A 42 6.72 -1.76 -27.90
C THR A 42 5.68 -2.84 -27.60
N GLY A 43 4.63 -2.49 -26.85
CA GLY A 43 3.53 -3.39 -26.50
C GLY A 43 4.01 -4.59 -25.68
N GLY A 44 3.41 -5.74 -25.95
CA GLY A 44 3.81 -7.04 -25.39
C GLY A 44 3.61 -7.16 -23.87
N GLU A 45 4.42 -7.99 -23.24
CA GLU A 45 4.31 -8.30 -21.81
C GLU A 45 4.62 -7.11 -20.89
N PRO A 46 5.62 -6.24 -21.16
CA PRO A 46 5.87 -5.07 -20.31
C PRO A 46 4.66 -4.13 -20.18
N PHE A 47 3.98 -3.83 -21.28
CA PHE A 47 2.75 -3.04 -21.28
C PHE A 47 1.65 -3.71 -20.44
N LYS A 48 1.39 -5.00 -20.72
CA LYS A 48 0.35 -5.76 -20.01
C LYS A 48 0.64 -5.84 -18.51
N GLN A 49 1.89 -6.02 -18.14
CA GLN A 49 2.30 -6.10 -16.73
C GLN A 49 2.10 -4.76 -16.01
N ALA A 50 2.46 -3.64 -16.64
CA ALA A 50 2.22 -2.31 -16.08
C ALA A 50 0.72 -2.05 -15.85
N ILE A 51 -0.13 -2.39 -16.83
CA ILE A 51 -1.60 -2.29 -16.68
C ILE A 51 -2.12 -3.18 -15.54
N ARG A 52 -1.65 -4.42 -15.42
CA ARG A 52 -2.04 -5.31 -14.30
C ARG A 52 -1.63 -4.75 -12.94
N HIS A 53 -0.46 -4.15 -12.84
CA HIS A 53 -0.01 -3.52 -11.60
C HIS A 53 -0.87 -2.30 -11.25
N ALA A 54 -1.20 -1.46 -12.23
CA ALA A 54 -2.12 -0.33 -12.03
C ALA A 54 -3.52 -0.82 -11.58
N ASP A 55 -4.08 -1.85 -12.21
CA ASP A 55 -5.36 -2.45 -11.79
C ASP A 55 -5.30 -3.02 -10.38
N ALA A 56 -4.19 -3.66 -10.00
CA ALA A 56 -4.01 -4.19 -8.66
C ALA A 56 -4.02 -3.11 -7.58
N VAL A 57 -3.48 -1.91 -7.86
CA VAL A 57 -3.58 -0.76 -6.95
C VAL A 57 -5.03 -0.31 -6.81
N LEU A 58 -5.75 -0.13 -7.93
CA LEU A 58 -7.17 0.25 -7.88
C LEU A 58 -8.02 -0.78 -7.14
N LYS A 59 -7.70 -2.07 -7.32
CA LYS A 59 -8.37 -3.14 -6.57
C LYS A 59 -8.15 -2.99 -5.07
N ARG A 60 -6.94 -2.70 -4.61
CA ARG A 60 -6.66 -2.47 -3.18
C ARG A 60 -7.43 -1.27 -2.63
N LEU A 61 -7.46 -0.15 -3.37
CA LEU A 61 -8.26 1.01 -2.99
C LEU A 61 -9.75 0.66 -2.91
N GLN A 62 -10.26 -0.11 -3.86
CA GLN A 62 -11.65 -0.57 -3.88
C GLN A 62 -11.97 -1.53 -2.72
N ASP A 63 -11.08 -2.48 -2.42
CA ASP A 63 -11.24 -3.46 -1.35
C ASP A 63 -11.14 -2.82 0.05
N SER A 64 -10.45 -1.67 0.17
CA SER A 64 -10.33 -0.92 1.42
C SER A 64 -11.53 -0.03 1.75
N LEU A 65 -12.52 0.08 0.85
CA LEU A 65 -13.69 0.92 1.07
C LEU A 65 -14.55 0.40 2.23
N ASN A 66 -14.86 1.29 3.16
CA ASN A 66 -15.78 1.00 4.26
C ASN A 66 -17.19 1.51 3.94
N PHE A 67 -18.06 0.60 3.55
CA PHE A 67 -19.44 0.91 3.15
C PHE A 67 -20.36 1.37 4.29
N LYS A 68 -19.86 1.51 5.51
CA LYS A 68 -20.56 2.24 6.57
C LYS A 68 -20.61 3.75 6.29
N TYR A 69 -19.73 4.25 5.43
CA TYR A 69 -19.68 5.64 5.02
C TYR A 69 -20.23 5.81 3.62
N GLU A 70 -21.08 6.80 3.41
CA GLU A 70 -21.71 7.10 2.11
C GLU A 70 -20.68 7.33 0.98
N LEU A 71 -19.55 7.94 1.32
CA LEU A 71 -18.45 8.18 0.38
C LEU A 71 -17.97 6.89 -0.31
N ALA A 72 -17.94 5.76 0.38
CA ALA A 72 -17.53 4.48 -0.21
C ALA A 72 -18.45 4.07 -1.38
N GLY A 73 -19.76 4.31 -1.24
CA GLY A 73 -20.74 4.08 -2.31
C GLY A 73 -20.51 4.96 -3.54
N GLN A 74 -19.98 6.17 -3.35
CA GLN A 74 -19.65 7.09 -4.44
C GLN A 74 -18.30 6.75 -5.10
N LEU A 75 -17.31 6.31 -4.33
CA LEU A 75 -15.98 5.96 -4.84
C LEU A 75 -15.96 4.61 -5.58
N TYR A 76 -16.71 3.64 -5.11
CA TYR A 76 -16.73 2.29 -5.70
C TYR A 76 -16.97 2.27 -7.21
N PRO A 77 -18.00 2.94 -7.75
CA PRO A 77 -18.24 2.96 -9.20
C PRO A 77 -17.12 3.65 -9.99
N LEU A 78 -16.43 4.63 -9.41
CA LEU A 78 -15.30 5.33 -10.05
C LEU A 78 -14.08 4.42 -10.16
N TYR A 79 -13.75 3.66 -9.12
CA TYR A 79 -12.71 2.65 -9.18
C TYR A 79 -13.06 1.54 -10.18
N ASN A 80 -14.31 1.05 -10.15
CA ASN A 80 -14.77 0.01 -11.07
C ASN A 80 -14.75 0.47 -12.54
N TYR A 81 -15.16 1.71 -12.80
CA TYR A 81 -15.04 2.32 -14.13
C TYR A 81 -13.57 2.36 -14.59
N SER A 82 -12.68 2.86 -13.76
CA SER A 82 -11.26 2.99 -14.11
C SER A 82 -10.60 1.63 -14.36
N ARG A 83 -10.93 0.61 -13.58
CA ARG A 83 -10.48 -0.77 -13.79
C ARG A 83 -10.98 -1.34 -15.13
N ARG A 84 -12.24 -1.08 -15.48
CA ARG A 84 -12.79 -1.46 -16.82
C ARG A 84 -12.05 -0.75 -17.95
N GLN A 85 -11.68 0.52 -17.78
CA GLN A 85 -10.88 1.24 -18.77
C GLN A 85 -9.49 0.63 -18.94
N LEU A 86 -8.83 0.24 -17.84
CA LEU A 86 -7.54 -0.46 -17.92
C LEU A 86 -7.64 -1.81 -18.64
N ALA A 87 -8.68 -2.60 -18.34
CA ALA A 87 -8.94 -3.86 -19.03
C ALA A 87 -9.19 -3.63 -20.54
N LEU A 88 -9.94 -2.59 -20.90
CA LEU A 88 -10.18 -2.20 -22.29
C LEU A 88 -8.88 -1.77 -22.98
N ALA A 89 -8.01 -1.00 -22.31
CA ALA A 89 -6.71 -0.61 -22.82
C ALA A 89 -5.84 -1.84 -23.12
N GLN A 90 -5.83 -2.80 -22.23
CA GLN A 90 -5.07 -4.05 -22.40
C GLN A 90 -5.60 -4.89 -23.56
N ALA A 91 -6.91 -5.00 -23.71
CA ALA A 91 -7.57 -5.80 -24.76
C ALA A 91 -7.46 -5.16 -26.14
N THR A 92 -7.59 -3.84 -26.23
CA THR A 92 -7.67 -3.11 -27.53
C THR A 92 -6.36 -2.44 -27.92
N HIS A 93 -5.39 -2.39 -27.03
CA HIS A 93 -4.11 -1.66 -27.21
C HIS A 93 -4.35 -0.21 -27.68
N LYS A 94 -5.18 0.52 -26.92
CA LYS A 94 -5.50 1.94 -27.21
C LYS A 94 -5.15 2.82 -26.02
N LYS A 95 -4.61 4.02 -26.28
CA LYS A 95 -4.25 5.01 -25.22
C LYS A 95 -5.47 5.68 -24.60
N LYS A 96 -6.57 5.84 -25.36
CA LYS A 96 -7.76 6.54 -24.88
C LYS A 96 -8.34 5.98 -23.59
N PRO A 97 -8.51 4.65 -23.40
CA PRO A 97 -8.96 4.11 -22.12
C PRO A 97 -8.00 4.41 -20.94
N ILE A 98 -6.68 4.40 -21.17
CA ILE A 98 -5.70 4.78 -20.13
C ILE A 98 -5.94 6.23 -19.70
N SER A 99 -6.09 7.14 -20.65
CA SER A 99 -6.41 8.55 -20.39
C SER A 99 -7.72 8.72 -19.63
N ASN A 100 -8.76 7.94 -19.96
CA ASN A 100 -10.04 7.97 -19.26
C ASN A 100 -9.89 7.57 -17.79
N ALA A 101 -9.17 6.48 -17.50
CA ALA A 101 -8.88 6.04 -16.14
C ALA A 101 -8.06 7.09 -15.38
N SER A 102 -7.00 7.61 -16.01
CA SER A 102 -6.13 8.64 -15.44
C SER A 102 -6.91 9.90 -15.05
N ASN A 103 -7.79 10.39 -15.92
CA ASN A 103 -8.56 11.61 -15.66
C ASN A 103 -9.50 11.48 -14.44
N VAL A 104 -10.13 10.33 -14.26
CA VAL A 104 -10.98 10.07 -13.09
C VAL A 104 -10.12 10.01 -11.82
N MET A 105 -9.05 9.23 -11.85
CA MET A 105 -8.17 9.04 -10.69
C MET A 105 -7.45 10.34 -10.30
N LYS A 106 -7.10 11.21 -11.25
CA LYS A 106 -6.48 12.50 -10.96
C LYS A 106 -7.38 13.41 -10.13
N LYS A 107 -8.68 13.46 -10.44
CA LYS A 107 -9.65 14.24 -9.65
C LYS A 107 -9.75 13.72 -8.22
N LEU A 108 -9.73 12.41 -8.03
CA LEU A 108 -9.72 11.81 -6.70
C LEU A 108 -8.39 12.06 -5.97
N TYR A 109 -7.27 11.95 -6.67
CA TYR A 109 -5.95 12.28 -6.13
C TYR A 109 -5.89 13.72 -5.59
N ASP A 110 -6.39 14.69 -6.38
CA ASP A 110 -6.40 16.09 -5.99
C ASP A 110 -7.22 16.31 -4.71
N ALA A 111 -8.40 15.67 -4.63
CA ALA A 111 -9.27 15.75 -3.44
C ALA A 111 -8.63 15.09 -2.21
N PHE A 112 -8.09 13.88 -2.34
CA PHE A 112 -7.44 13.19 -1.22
C PHE A 112 -6.14 13.84 -0.80
N SER A 113 -5.41 14.48 -1.71
CA SER A 113 -4.20 15.25 -1.38
C SER A 113 -4.51 16.46 -0.50
N GLN A 114 -5.65 17.14 -0.72
CA GLN A 114 -6.11 18.22 0.15
C GLN A 114 -6.46 17.70 1.56
N ILE A 115 -7.18 16.58 1.64
CA ILE A 115 -7.51 15.94 2.92
C ILE A 115 -6.24 15.54 3.67
N ALA A 116 -5.28 14.93 2.98
CA ALA A 116 -4.02 14.50 3.58
C ALA A 116 -3.16 15.68 4.08
N ALA A 117 -3.21 16.83 3.40
CA ALA A 117 -2.49 18.04 3.83
C ALA A 117 -3.04 18.64 5.14
N GLU A 118 -4.31 18.40 5.45
CA GLU A 118 -4.99 18.86 6.68
C GLU A 118 -4.98 17.82 7.80
N ASP A 119 -4.66 16.56 7.49
CA ASP A 119 -4.68 15.45 8.44
C ASP A 119 -3.38 15.42 9.26
N THR A 120 -3.48 15.76 10.54
CA THR A 120 -2.37 15.75 11.50
C THR A 120 -2.33 14.48 12.36
N SER A 121 -3.04 13.42 11.98
CA SER A 121 -3.07 12.16 12.72
C SER A 121 -1.72 11.44 12.68
N GLU A 122 -1.48 10.64 13.72
CA GLU A 122 -0.25 9.86 13.85
C GLU A 122 -0.09 8.83 12.72
N PRO A 123 1.16 8.45 12.37
CA PRO A 123 1.45 7.40 11.40
C PRO A 123 0.76 6.08 11.75
N VAL A 124 0.24 5.38 10.74
CA VAL A 124 -0.44 4.08 10.92
C VAL A 124 0.52 3.00 11.41
N MET A 125 1.78 3.05 10.97
CA MET A 125 2.82 2.12 11.42
C MET A 125 3.54 2.70 12.64
N HIS A 126 3.19 2.25 13.84
CA HIS A 126 3.98 2.53 15.03
C HIS A 126 5.27 1.73 14.98
N ASN A 127 6.35 2.43 14.78
CA ASN A 127 7.76 2.13 14.98
C ASN A 127 8.17 0.64 15.08
N THR A 128 8.49 0.06 13.95
CA THR A 128 9.15 -1.27 13.88
C THR A 128 10.46 -1.34 14.66
N GLN A 129 11.14 -0.21 14.94
CA GLN A 129 12.35 -0.18 15.76
C GLN A 129 12.07 -0.45 17.24
N THR A 130 10.95 0.02 17.78
CA THR A 130 10.59 -0.24 19.19
C THR A 130 10.20 -1.69 19.41
N VAL A 131 9.54 -2.33 18.44
CA VAL A 131 9.23 -3.76 18.48
C VAL A 131 10.51 -4.61 18.42
N TYR A 132 11.51 -4.20 17.64
CA TYR A 132 12.78 -4.91 17.55
C TYR A 132 13.61 -4.75 18.82
N ALA A 133 13.66 -3.57 19.43
CA ALA A 133 14.32 -3.35 20.71
C ALA A 133 13.63 -4.11 21.86
N GLY A 134 12.30 -4.15 21.90
CA GLY A 134 11.54 -4.93 22.87
C GLY A 134 11.74 -6.44 22.74
N TYR A 135 11.88 -6.95 21.52
CA TYR A 135 12.15 -8.38 21.29
C TYR A 135 13.58 -8.79 21.71
N THR A 136 14.54 -7.89 21.56
CA THR A 136 15.93 -8.15 21.98
C THR A 136 16.08 -8.13 23.51
N TYR A 137 15.37 -7.23 24.20
CA TYR A 137 15.34 -7.17 25.66
C TYR A 137 14.58 -8.35 26.29
N GLY A 138 13.48 -8.80 25.68
CA GLY A 138 12.73 -9.97 26.15
C GLY A 138 13.52 -11.29 26.06
N LYS A 139 14.44 -11.40 25.12
CA LYS A 139 15.26 -12.61 24.95
C LYS A 139 16.36 -12.70 25.99
N ASN A 140 16.87 -11.59 26.50
CA ASN A 140 17.86 -11.57 27.56
C ASN A 140 17.24 -11.79 28.95
N SER A 141 16.00 -11.36 29.20
CA SER A 141 15.31 -11.61 30.47
C SER A 141 14.89 -13.09 30.61
N LEU A 142 14.59 -13.77 29.50
CA LEU A 142 14.29 -15.22 29.53
C LEU A 142 15.51 -16.10 29.83
N ASN A 143 16.75 -15.62 29.58
CA ASN A 143 17.95 -16.36 29.91
C ASN A 143 18.38 -16.21 31.38
N GLU A 144 17.94 -15.15 32.08
CA GLU A 144 18.23 -14.96 33.51
C GLU A 144 17.28 -15.77 34.42
N GLU A 145 16.03 -15.98 34.01
CA GLU A 145 15.05 -16.77 34.77
C GLU A 145 15.30 -18.28 34.72
N THR A 146 15.99 -18.78 33.71
CA THR A 146 16.29 -20.23 33.61
C THR A 146 17.46 -20.68 34.49
N PHE A 147 18.21 -19.76 35.09
CA PHE A 147 19.35 -20.15 35.95
C PHE A 147 18.99 -20.28 37.43
N ASP A 148 17.86 -19.73 37.86
CA ASP A 148 17.43 -19.77 39.27
C ASP A 148 16.49 -20.96 39.60
N GLY A 149 16.09 -21.74 38.59
CA GLY A 149 15.18 -22.86 38.76
C GLY A 149 15.79 -24.18 39.19
N SER A 150 17.12 -24.29 39.34
CA SER A 150 17.77 -25.57 39.64
C SER A 150 18.23 -25.76 41.09
N ALA A 151 17.91 -24.79 41.96
CA ALA A 151 18.38 -24.83 43.35
C ALA A 151 17.35 -25.35 44.37
N SER A 152 16.15 -25.75 43.96
CA SER A 152 15.11 -26.16 44.95
C SER A 152 14.71 -27.62 44.91
N ASN A 153 15.59 -28.51 44.46
CA ASN A 153 15.28 -29.95 44.54
C ASN A 153 16.14 -30.69 45.56
N ARG A 154 16.24 -30.12 46.79
CA ARG A 154 16.79 -30.78 47.95
C ARG A 154 15.78 -30.91 49.05
N GLY A 155 14.65 -31.50 48.75
CA GLY A 155 13.59 -31.66 49.75
C GLY A 155 12.88 -33.04 49.74
N PHE A 156 13.36 -33.97 48.96
CA PHE A 156 12.73 -35.29 48.89
C PHE A 156 13.75 -36.42 49.15
N LEU A 157 14.20 -36.50 50.36
CA LEU A 157 14.74 -37.73 50.94
C LEU A 157 14.60 -37.64 52.46
N ALA A 158 13.48 -38.03 52.90
CA ALA A 158 13.30 -38.57 54.23
C ALA A 158 12.39 -39.79 54.13
#